data_dd8b4ebdb7eefb19f0d3386abe9eed4a
#
_entry.id   dd8b4ebdb7eefb19f0d3386abe9eed4a
#
_cell.length_a   1.000
_cell.length_b   1.000
_cell.length_c   1.000
_cell.angle_alpha   90.00
_cell.angle_beta   90.00
_cell.angle_gamma   90.00
#
_symmetry.space_group_name_H-M   'P 1'
#
loop_
_entity.id
_entity.type
_entity.pdbx_description
1 polymer ?
#
loop_
_entity_poly.entity_id
_entity_poly.type
_entity_poly.pdbx_seq_one_letter_code
_entity_poly.pdbx_strand_id
1 'polypeptide(L)'
;MKKSIILLAFVLGAFTANAQSVVEGTKFTDNWSVEVNAGAITPLTHSAFFKSMRPGFGVGFSKQLTPIFGLGFQGMGYINTTPSKTAFDASDVSLLGKVNLMNLFASYQGEPRLFEVEAVAGMGWLHYYVNGDGDQNSWSTRFGLNFNFNLGETKAWTLGIKPAIVYDMQGSFPETKSRFNANNAAFELTAGLTYHFKTSTGNHYFTKVKVYNQAEIDGLNSSINALRSEVNNKDGELNTANRQINGLQKDL
;
A
#
# COMPACT_ATOMS: atom_id res chain seq x y z
N MET A 1 25.38 8.81 -14.37
CA MET A 1 24.11 9.53 -14.34
C MET A 1 23.14 9.11 -15.45
N LYS A 2 23.50 9.10 -16.75
CA LYS A 2 22.58 8.70 -17.85
C LYS A 2 22.02 7.27 -17.71
N LYS A 3 22.83 6.29 -17.26
CA LYS A 3 22.39 4.89 -17.09
C LYS A 3 21.38 4.69 -15.95
N SER A 4 21.49 5.48 -14.88
CA SER A 4 20.56 5.42 -13.74
C SER A 4 19.19 6.03 -14.06
N ILE A 5 19.16 7.08 -14.89
CA ILE A 5 17.92 7.71 -15.37
C ILE A 5 17.18 6.77 -16.33
N ILE A 6 17.92 6.04 -17.17
CA ILE A 6 17.35 5.04 -18.09
C ILE A 6 16.74 3.86 -17.30
N LEU A 7 17.41 3.40 -16.23
CA LEU A 7 16.90 2.33 -15.37
C LEU A 7 15.61 2.78 -14.65
N LEU A 8 15.57 4.01 -14.13
CA LEU A 8 14.40 4.60 -13.50
C LEU A 8 13.24 4.76 -14.49
N ALA A 9 13.51 5.20 -15.71
CA ALA A 9 12.52 5.32 -16.78
C ALA A 9 12.00 3.95 -17.23
N PHE A 10 12.84 2.92 -17.27
CA PHE A 10 12.44 1.54 -17.60
C PHE A 10 11.57 0.93 -16.50
N VAL A 11 11.90 1.16 -15.23
CA VAL A 11 11.09 0.75 -14.09
C VAL A 11 9.72 1.45 -14.13
N LEU A 12 9.68 2.76 -14.35
CA LEU A 12 8.42 3.51 -14.48
C LEU A 12 7.61 3.09 -15.72
N GLY A 13 8.26 2.79 -16.85
CA GLY A 13 7.61 2.34 -18.09
C GLY A 13 7.03 0.92 -18.00
N ALA A 14 7.69 0.00 -17.30
CA ALA A 14 7.19 -1.37 -17.08
C ALA A 14 5.92 -1.40 -16.21
N PHE A 15 5.72 -0.41 -15.34
CA PHE A 15 4.53 -0.29 -14.50
C PHE A 15 3.28 0.17 -15.26
N THR A 16 3.43 0.83 -16.41
CA THR A 16 2.29 1.31 -17.19
C THR A 16 1.64 0.24 -18.07
N ALA A 17 2.37 -0.82 -18.42
CA ALA A 17 1.90 -1.86 -19.34
C ALA A 17 0.82 -2.80 -18.76
N ASN A 18 0.69 -2.89 -17.43
CA ASN A 18 -0.30 -3.75 -16.76
C ASN A 18 -1.45 -2.98 -16.08
N ALA A 19 -1.55 -1.66 -16.30
CA ALA A 19 -2.46 -0.78 -15.57
C ALA A 19 -3.82 -0.56 -16.27
N GLN A 20 -4.36 -1.56 -16.97
CA GLN A 20 -5.67 -1.42 -17.64
C GLN A 20 -6.89 -1.84 -16.80
N SER A 21 -6.78 -2.01 -15.49
CA SER A 21 -7.99 -2.01 -14.67
C SER A 21 -8.29 -0.56 -14.27
N VAL A 22 -9.35 0.00 -14.83
CA VAL A 22 -9.85 1.31 -14.39
C VAL A 22 -10.28 1.17 -12.94
N VAL A 23 -9.67 1.98 -12.08
CA VAL A 23 -9.98 1.99 -10.63
C VAL A 23 -10.58 3.33 -10.24
N GLU A 24 -11.48 3.29 -9.27
CA GLU A 24 -12.05 4.46 -8.59
C GLU A 24 -11.34 4.71 -7.26
N GLY A 25 -11.62 5.88 -6.66
CA GLY A 25 -10.93 6.30 -5.45
C GLY A 25 -9.55 6.88 -5.74
N THR A 26 -9.43 7.66 -6.82
CA THR A 26 -8.16 8.22 -7.32
C THR A 26 -8.00 9.71 -7.05
N LYS A 27 -8.94 10.35 -6.33
CA LYS A 27 -8.82 11.77 -6.00
C LYS A 27 -7.60 12.04 -5.11
N PHE A 28 -7.12 13.27 -5.10
CA PHE A 28 -5.97 13.64 -4.26
C PHE A 28 -6.19 13.33 -2.78
N THR A 29 -7.42 13.45 -2.29
CA THR A 29 -7.81 13.16 -0.90
C THR A 29 -7.93 11.67 -0.58
N ASP A 30 -7.93 10.79 -1.59
CA ASP A 30 -8.15 9.36 -1.42
C ASP A 30 -6.85 8.62 -1.10
N ASN A 31 -6.98 7.44 -0.48
CA ASN A 31 -5.91 6.48 -0.20
C ASN A 31 -4.74 7.02 0.62
N TRP A 32 -5.04 7.93 1.52
CA TRP A 32 -4.12 8.34 2.57
C TRP A 32 -4.19 7.38 3.74
N SER A 33 -3.08 7.23 4.43
CA SER A 33 -3.01 6.42 5.66
C SER A 33 -2.03 7.03 6.65
N VAL A 34 -2.27 6.74 7.92
CA VAL A 34 -1.39 7.08 9.03
C VAL A 34 -0.98 5.79 9.72
N GLU A 35 0.27 5.73 10.17
CA GLU A 35 0.78 4.56 10.85
C GLU A 35 1.57 4.93 12.11
N VAL A 36 1.54 4.02 13.07
CA VAL A 36 2.44 4.02 14.22
C VAL A 36 3.29 2.78 14.19
N ASN A 37 4.58 2.93 14.47
CA ASN A 37 5.56 1.84 14.41
C ASN A 37 6.28 1.74 15.75
N ALA A 38 6.54 0.52 16.18
CA ALA A 38 7.40 0.21 17.32
C ALA A 38 8.26 -1.01 17.00
N GLY A 39 9.48 -1.03 17.46
CA GLY A 39 10.39 -2.12 17.21
C GLY A 39 11.80 -1.86 17.73
N ALA A 40 12.78 -2.32 17.00
CA ALA A 40 14.17 -2.17 17.40
C ALA A 40 15.10 -2.06 16.19
N ILE A 41 16.24 -1.43 16.40
CA ILE A 41 17.33 -1.29 15.45
C ILE A 41 18.62 -1.81 16.06
N THR A 42 19.49 -2.43 15.25
CA THR A 42 20.80 -2.91 15.68
C THR A 42 21.82 -2.79 14.56
N PRO A 43 23.08 -2.41 14.83
CA PRO A 43 24.12 -2.39 13.82
C PRO A 43 24.31 -3.79 13.18
N LEU A 44 24.54 -3.84 11.85
CA LEU A 44 24.78 -5.12 11.15
C LEU A 44 26.14 -5.72 11.44
N THR A 45 27.14 -4.89 11.71
CA THR A 45 28.54 -5.31 11.86
C THR A 45 29.18 -4.67 13.09
N HIS A 46 30.33 -5.18 13.51
CA HIS A 46 31.18 -4.66 14.57
C HIS A 46 30.53 -4.54 15.95
N SER A 47 29.40 -5.20 16.18
CA SER A 47 28.74 -5.23 17.48
C SER A 47 27.93 -6.51 17.69
N ALA A 48 27.68 -6.85 18.96
CA ALA A 48 26.84 -7.99 19.28
C ALA A 48 25.37 -7.66 18.96
N PHE A 49 24.79 -8.36 18.01
CA PHE A 49 23.49 -8.08 17.41
C PHE A 49 22.40 -7.78 18.46
N PHE A 50 22.15 -8.70 19.38
CA PHE A 50 21.09 -8.51 20.39
C PHE A 50 21.50 -7.54 21.50
N LYS A 51 22.79 -7.49 21.90
CA LYS A 51 23.25 -6.61 22.98
C LYS A 51 23.24 -5.14 22.57
N SER A 52 23.43 -4.87 21.28
CA SER A 52 23.45 -3.53 20.72
C SER A 52 22.10 -3.08 20.18
N MET A 53 21.06 -3.90 20.38
CA MET A 53 19.71 -3.62 19.93
C MET A 53 19.11 -2.47 20.77
N ARG A 54 18.55 -1.49 20.08
CA ARG A 54 17.92 -0.33 20.69
C ARG A 54 16.46 -0.26 20.29
N PRO A 55 15.56 -0.01 21.26
CA PRO A 55 14.16 0.18 20.94
C PRO A 55 13.97 1.47 20.12
N GLY A 56 13.00 1.42 19.22
CA GLY A 56 12.61 2.53 18.39
C GLY A 56 11.10 2.61 18.24
N PHE A 57 10.60 3.80 18.04
CA PHE A 57 9.21 4.04 17.72
C PHE A 57 9.13 5.15 16.65
N GLY A 58 8.02 5.20 15.96
CA GLY A 58 7.85 6.19 14.92
C GLY A 58 6.42 6.32 14.45
N VAL A 59 6.24 7.31 13.61
CA VAL A 59 4.98 7.59 12.94
C VAL A 59 5.23 7.70 11.44
N GLY A 60 4.22 7.33 10.67
CA GLY A 60 4.28 7.43 9.21
C GLY A 60 3.00 7.99 8.66
N PHE A 61 3.12 8.58 7.49
CA PHE A 61 2.03 9.10 6.72
C PHE A 61 2.25 8.71 5.27
N SER A 62 1.30 8.07 4.63
CA SER A 62 1.49 7.60 3.27
C SER A 62 0.26 7.78 2.40
N LYS A 63 0.51 7.83 1.10
CA LYS A 63 -0.50 7.90 0.06
C LYS A 63 -0.24 6.80 -0.95
N GLN A 64 -1.23 5.98 -1.16
CA GLN A 64 -1.22 5.03 -2.26
C GLN A 64 -1.63 5.79 -3.53
N LEU A 65 -0.75 5.83 -4.54
CA LEU A 65 -0.97 6.53 -5.81
C LEU A 65 -1.70 5.65 -6.83
N THR A 66 -1.37 4.37 -6.81
CA THR A 66 -2.03 3.31 -7.60
C THR A 66 -2.16 2.07 -6.72
N PRO A 67 -2.92 1.05 -7.10
CA PRO A 67 -2.95 -0.21 -6.34
C PRO A 67 -1.58 -0.89 -6.17
N ILE A 68 -0.60 -0.52 -7.01
CA ILE A 68 0.75 -1.10 -6.98
C ILE A 68 1.74 -0.17 -6.27
N PHE A 69 1.64 1.16 -6.50
CA PHE A 69 2.67 2.11 -6.10
C PHE A 69 2.15 3.13 -5.08
N GLY A 70 2.91 3.35 -4.01
CA GLY A 70 2.65 4.33 -2.97
C GLY A 70 3.88 5.16 -2.61
N LEU A 71 3.64 6.30 -1.99
CA LEU A 71 4.65 7.14 -1.37
C LEU A 71 4.36 7.27 0.11
N GLY A 72 5.40 7.32 0.93
CA GLY A 72 5.29 7.47 2.38
C GLY A 72 6.32 8.44 2.93
N PHE A 73 5.97 9.03 4.05
CA PHE A 73 6.85 9.81 4.90
C PHE A 73 6.87 9.15 6.27
N GLN A 74 8.05 8.90 6.84
CA GLN A 74 8.21 8.21 8.10
C GLN A 74 9.22 8.94 8.97
N GLY A 75 8.86 9.15 10.23
CA GLY A 75 9.76 9.62 11.27
C GLY A 75 9.97 8.51 12.31
N MET A 76 11.22 8.18 12.62
CA MET A 76 11.61 7.19 13.62
C MET A 76 12.49 7.86 14.68
N GLY A 77 12.28 7.52 15.93
CA GLY A 77 13.16 7.87 17.05
C GLY A 77 13.70 6.61 17.72
N TYR A 78 14.99 6.55 17.98
CA TYR A 78 15.68 5.43 18.61
C TYR A 78 16.07 5.80 20.02
N ILE A 79 15.61 5.03 21.00
CA ILE A 79 15.74 5.32 22.41
C ILE A 79 17.10 4.85 22.89
N ASN A 80 17.79 5.70 23.65
CA ASN A 80 19.01 5.34 24.33
C ASN A 80 18.71 4.40 25.51
N THR A 81 19.29 3.20 25.46
CA THR A 81 19.20 2.20 26.52
C THR A 81 20.30 2.32 27.57
N THR A 82 21.29 3.20 27.34
CA THR A 82 22.36 3.51 28.29
C THR A 82 22.02 4.79 29.06
N PRO A 83 22.48 4.96 30.32
CA PRO A 83 22.35 6.20 31.03
C PRO A 83 23.06 7.33 30.27
N SER A 84 22.29 8.09 29.54
CA SER A 84 22.75 9.24 28.76
C SER A 84 21.89 10.46 29.13
N LYS A 85 22.39 11.65 28.85
CA LYS A 85 21.67 12.89 29.11
C LYS A 85 20.58 13.17 28.07
N THR A 86 20.55 12.39 26.96
CA THR A 86 19.54 12.49 25.89
C THR A 86 18.59 11.31 25.93
N ALA A 87 17.29 11.53 25.70
CA ALA A 87 16.27 10.47 25.63
C ALA A 87 16.38 9.65 24.35
N PHE A 88 16.88 10.25 23.28
CA PHE A 88 17.08 9.62 21.97
C PHE A 88 18.55 9.52 21.65
N ASP A 89 18.96 8.40 21.02
CA ASP A 89 20.28 8.26 20.40
C ASP A 89 20.29 8.88 19.01
N ALA A 90 19.23 8.64 18.25
CA ALA A 90 19.11 9.12 16.89
C ALA A 90 17.63 9.27 16.49
N SER A 91 17.40 10.08 15.49
CA SER A 91 16.14 10.12 14.75
C SER A 91 16.38 10.06 13.26
N ASP A 92 15.47 9.42 12.53
CA ASP A 92 15.48 9.31 11.06
C ASP A 92 14.16 9.80 10.50
N VAL A 93 14.24 10.70 9.55
CA VAL A 93 13.06 11.22 8.83
C VAL A 93 13.23 10.88 7.36
N SER A 94 12.39 9.99 6.85
CA SER A 94 12.57 9.37 5.53
C SER A 94 11.37 9.59 4.61
N LEU A 95 11.66 9.80 3.32
CA LEU A 95 10.71 9.67 2.21
C LEU A 95 10.85 8.27 1.61
N LEU A 96 9.74 7.56 1.48
CA LEU A 96 9.67 6.16 1.10
C LEU A 96 8.86 5.98 -0.19
N GLY A 97 9.40 5.23 -1.14
CA GLY A 97 8.65 4.60 -2.21
C GLY A 97 8.22 3.20 -1.78
N LYS A 98 6.98 2.85 -2.04
CA LYS A 98 6.36 1.57 -1.68
C LYS A 98 5.82 0.88 -2.92
N VAL A 99 6.07 -0.41 -3.08
CA VAL A 99 5.60 -1.22 -4.22
C VAL A 99 4.92 -2.47 -3.69
N ASN A 100 3.63 -2.60 -3.90
CA ASN A 100 2.88 -3.81 -3.56
C ASN A 100 3.23 -4.93 -4.55
N LEU A 101 4.04 -5.89 -4.09
CA LEU A 101 4.53 -7.00 -4.93
C LEU A 101 3.41 -7.96 -5.31
N MET A 102 2.43 -8.16 -4.44
CA MET A 102 1.30 -9.04 -4.74
C MET A 102 0.44 -8.47 -5.87
N ASN A 103 0.20 -7.16 -5.88
CA ASN A 103 -0.54 -6.48 -6.94
C ASN A 103 0.28 -6.35 -8.22
N LEU A 104 1.61 -6.23 -8.11
CA LEU A 104 2.51 -6.19 -9.25
C LEU A 104 2.52 -7.50 -10.02
N PHE A 105 2.64 -8.65 -9.33
CA PHE A 105 2.81 -9.96 -9.97
C PHE A 105 1.48 -10.71 -10.18
N ALA A 106 0.49 -10.51 -9.30
CA ALA A 106 -0.78 -11.23 -9.34
C ALA A 106 -1.99 -10.34 -9.68
N SER A 107 -1.75 -9.12 -10.15
CA SER A 107 -2.74 -8.08 -10.46
C SER A 107 -3.63 -7.70 -9.26
N TYR A 108 -4.11 -6.47 -9.24
CA TYR A 108 -5.04 -6.00 -8.22
C TYR A 108 -6.44 -6.61 -8.42
N GLN A 109 -7.06 -7.12 -7.35
CA GLN A 109 -8.36 -7.81 -7.44
C GLN A 109 -9.58 -6.88 -7.26
N GLY A 110 -9.37 -5.62 -6.86
CA GLY A 110 -10.43 -4.64 -6.58
C GLY A 110 -10.62 -4.37 -5.09
N GLU A 111 -9.96 -5.17 -4.26
CA GLU A 111 -9.86 -5.01 -2.80
C GLU A 111 -8.49 -5.52 -2.33
N PRO A 112 -7.96 -5.04 -1.18
CA PRO A 112 -6.75 -5.55 -0.58
C PRO A 112 -6.91 -7.02 -0.13
N ARG A 113 -5.89 -7.84 -0.38
CA ARG A 113 -5.83 -9.21 0.12
C ARG A 113 -5.67 -9.20 1.64
N LEU A 114 -5.99 -10.30 2.30
CA LEU A 114 -5.73 -10.48 3.73
C LEU A 114 -4.24 -10.29 4.06
N PHE A 115 -3.37 -10.83 3.21
CA PHE A 115 -1.93 -10.72 3.31
C PHE A 115 -1.33 -10.12 2.05
N GLU A 116 -0.47 -9.13 2.20
CA GLU A 116 0.24 -8.47 1.10
C GLU A 116 1.70 -8.22 1.48
N VAL A 117 2.58 -8.31 0.49
CA VAL A 117 3.99 -7.99 0.63
C VAL A 117 4.28 -6.73 -0.18
N GLU A 118 4.93 -5.78 0.48
CA GLU A 118 5.29 -4.50 -0.10
C GLU A 118 6.81 -4.33 -0.01
N ALA A 119 7.46 -4.04 -1.13
CA ALA A 119 8.85 -3.62 -1.14
C ALA A 119 8.92 -2.12 -0.85
N VAL A 120 9.88 -1.74 -0.02
CA VAL A 120 10.08 -0.35 0.40
C VAL A 120 11.52 0.07 0.15
N ALA A 121 11.69 1.23 -0.46
CA ALA A 121 12.98 1.87 -0.60
C ALA A 121 12.83 3.38 -0.38
N GLY A 122 13.80 4.00 0.25
CA GLY A 122 13.74 5.43 0.52
C GLY A 122 15.06 6.06 0.93
N MET A 123 15.00 7.37 1.09
CA MET A 123 16.09 8.17 1.60
C MET A 123 15.59 9.09 2.70
N GLY A 124 16.46 9.41 3.64
CA GLY A 124 16.10 10.21 4.79
C GLY A 124 17.24 11.07 5.33
N TRP A 125 16.89 11.81 6.34
CA TRP A 125 17.79 12.58 7.16
C TRP A 125 17.91 11.89 8.51
N LEU A 126 19.15 11.47 8.83
CA LEU A 126 19.51 10.81 10.06
C LEU A 126 20.24 11.82 10.96
N HIS A 127 19.74 11.97 12.17
CA HIS A 127 20.27 12.87 13.16
C HIS A 127 20.70 12.09 14.40
N TYR A 128 21.96 12.26 14.80
CA TYR A 128 22.50 11.66 16.02
C TYR A 128 22.60 12.70 17.12
N TYR A 129 22.05 12.38 18.28
CA TYR A 129 22.12 13.20 19.47
C TYR A 129 23.39 12.87 20.25
N VAL A 130 24.33 13.81 20.30
CA VAL A 130 25.63 13.64 20.97
C VAL A 130 25.73 14.60 22.17
N ASN A 131 25.84 14.05 23.35
CA ASN A 131 25.83 14.79 24.63
C ASN A 131 26.91 15.88 24.70
N GLY A 132 26.68 17.05 24.19
CA GLY A 132 27.51 18.23 24.38
C GLY A 132 28.65 18.43 23.39
N ASP A 133 28.92 17.46 22.52
CA ASP A 133 30.00 17.54 21.49
C ASP A 133 29.52 17.99 20.12
N GLY A 134 28.28 18.48 20.07
CA GLY A 134 27.60 18.83 18.81
C GLY A 134 26.94 17.63 18.12
N ASP A 135 25.68 17.84 17.75
CA ASP A 135 24.89 16.82 17.07
C ASP A 135 25.41 16.56 15.65
N GLN A 136 25.27 15.32 15.18
CA GLN A 136 25.75 14.91 13.86
C GLN A 136 24.55 14.63 12.93
N ASN A 137 24.68 15.03 11.68
CA ASN A 137 23.68 14.82 10.64
C ASN A 137 24.27 13.96 9.52
N SER A 138 23.45 13.08 9.01
CA SER A 138 23.81 12.21 7.86
C SER A 138 22.61 11.99 6.96
N TRP A 139 22.85 11.56 5.75
CA TRP A 139 21.83 11.01 4.88
C TRP A 139 21.63 9.54 5.19
N SER A 140 20.38 9.11 5.33
CA SER A 140 20.04 7.70 5.41
C SER A 140 19.50 7.18 4.08
N THR A 141 19.66 5.87 3.86
CA THR A 141 18.94 5.15 2.81
C THR A 141 18.39 3.87 3.40
N ARG A 142 17.13 3.59 3.13
CA ARG A 142 16.40 2.45 3.69
C ARG A 142 15.94 1.52 2.57
N PHE A 143 16.10 0.21 2.79
CA PHE A 143 15.54 -0.85 1.96
C PHE A 143 14.88 -1.88 2.86
N GLY A 144 13.65 -2.26 2.55
CA GLY A 144 12.90 -3.20 3.39
C GLY A 144 11.74 -3.86 2.68
N LEU A 145 11.10 -4.73 3.43
CA LEU A 145 9.84 -5.36 3.08
C LEU A 145 8.82 -5.08 4.18
N ASN A 146 7.59 -4.84 3.79
CA ASN A 146 6.46 -4.81 4.70
C ASN A 146 5.61 -6.05 4.45
N PHE A 147 5.42 -6.86 5.48
CA PHE A 147 4.49 -7.98 5.50
C PHE A 147 3.20 -7.49 6.15
N ASN A 148 2.22 -7.17 5.34
CA ASN A 148 1.00 -6.48 5.73
C ASN A 148 -0.16 -7.46 5.87
N PHE A 149 -0.85 -7.42 7.01
CA PHE A 149 -2.08 -8.15 7.30
C PHE A 149 -3.23 -7.15 7.36
N ASN A 150 -4.09 -7.15 6.33
CA ASN A 150 -5.23 -6.25 6.22
C ASN A 150 -6.42 -6.79 7.00
N LEU A 151 -6.83 -6.08 8.04
CA LEU A 151 -7.75 -6.54 9.06
C LEU A 151 -9.20 -6.09 8.80
N GLY A 152 -10.13 -6.94 9.17
CA GLY A 152 -11.57 -6.67 9.06
C GLY A 152 -12.10 -6.67 7.63
N GLU A 153 -13.40 -6.59 7.49
CA GLU A 153 -14.10 -6.58 6.20
C GLU A 153 -13.81 -5.30 5.41
N THR A 154 -13.75 -4.16 6.10
CA THR A 154 -13.52 -2.85 5.48
C THR A 154 -12.08 -2.60 5.09
N LYS A 155 -11.12 -3.45 5.52
CA LYS A 155 -9.67 -3.27 5.30
C LYS A 155 -9.15 -1.89 5.74
N ALA A 156 -9.82 -1.29 6.74
CA ALA A 156 -9.45 0.01 7.27
C ALA A 156 -8.14 -0.03 8.08
N TRP A 157 -7.79 -1.20 8.62
CA TRP A 157 -6.62 -1.40 9.46
C TRP A 157 -5.67 -2.42 8.86
N THR A 158 -4.39 -2.16 8.97
CA THR A 158 -3.31 -3.07 8.57
C THR A 158 -2.31 -3.22 9.71
N LEU A 159 -2.02 -4.48 10.07
CA LEU A 159 -0.90 -4.83 10.94
C LEU A 159 0.28 -5.23 10.05
N GLY A 160 1.43 -4.56 10.23
CA GLY A 160 2.64 -4.81 9.43
C GLY A 160 3.80 -5.32 10.27
N ILE A 161 4.57 -6.27 9.73
CA ILE A 161 5.91 -6.63 10.20
C ILE A 161 6.91 -6.13 9.15
N LYS A 162 7.85 -5.29 9.57
CA LYS A 162 8.64 -4.47 8.65
C LYS A 162 10.14 -4.61 8.91
N PRO A 163 10.81 -5.66 8.41
CA PRO A 163 12.26 -5.74 8.38
C PRO A 163 12.83 -4.75 7.36
N ALA A 164 13.88 -4.04 7.73
CA ALA A 164 14.59 -3.12 6.85
C ALA A 164 16.09 -3.07 7.17
N ILE A 165 16.87 -2.68 6.16
CA ILE A 165 18.26 -2.28 6.33
C ILE A 165 18.32 -0.77 6.13
N VAL A 166 18.86 -0.09 7.11
CA VAL A 166 19.07 1.36 7.11
C VAL A 166 20.56 1.62 7.01
N TYR A 167 20.97 2.33 5.97
CA TYR A 167 22.35 2.74 5.76
C TYR A 167 22.53 4.18 6.22
N ASP A 168 23.52 4.43 7.06
CA ASP A 168 24.11 5.74 7.23
C ASP A 168 25.09 5.98 6.08
N MET A 169 24.75 6.89 5.17
CA MET A 169 25.48 7.10 3.92
C MET A 169 26.80 7.87 4.11
N GLN A 170 26.97 8.58 5.22
CA GLN A 170 28.16 9.38 5.51
C GLN A 170 29.00 8.73 6.62
N GLY A 171 28.37 7.98 7.52
CA GLY A 171 29.04 7.39 8.69
C GLY A 171 29.45 8.45 9.70
N SER A 172 30.21 8.03 10.70
CA SER A 172 30.67 8.89 11.80
C SER A 172 31.72 9.95 11.38
N PHE A 173 32.11 10.01 10.12
CA PHE A 173 33.12 10.94 9.62
C PHE A 173 32.52 11.89 8.58
N PRO A 174 32.38 13.18 8.89
CA PRO A 174 31.75 14.16 8.02
C PRO A 174 32.45 14.40 6.67
N GLU A 175 33.70 13.96 6.54
CA GLU A 175 34.51 14.13 5.32
C GLU A 175 34.40 12.98 4.31
N THR A 176 33.69 11.91 4.66
CA THR A 176 33.54 10.75 3.76
C THR A 176 32.49 11.00 2.70
N LYS A 177 32.82 10.65 1.46
CA LYS A 177 31.86 10.64 0.36
C LYS A 177 30.69 9.71 0.69
N SER A 178 29.47 10.13 0.44
CA SER A 178 28.26 9.30 0.59
C SER A 178 28.40 8.01 -0.20
N ARG A 179 28.30 6.86 0.48
CA ARG A 179 28.43 5.52 -0.11
C ARG A 179 27.69 4.48 0.69
N PHE A 180 27.27 3.41 0.04
CA PHE A 180 26.80 2.21 0.72
C PHE A 180 27.96 1.48 1.37
N ASN A 181 27.91 1.38 2.70
CA ASN A 181 28.90 0.65 3.49
C ASN A 181 28.17 -0.19 4.54
N ALA A 182 28.32 -1.51 4.47
CA ALA A 182 27.69 -2.43 5.42
C ALA A 182 28.11 -2.17 6.88
N ASN A 183 29.30 -1.59 7.09
CA ASN A 183 29.76 -1.22 8.44
C ASN A 183 28.98 -0.03 9.05
N ASN A 184 28.30 0.74 8.21
CA ASN A 184 27.45 1.85 8.61
C ASN A 184 25.97 1.49 8.41
N ALA A 185 25.64 0.21 8.31
CA ALA A 185 24.29 -0.25 8.15
C ALA A 185 23.76 -0.84 9.45
N ALA A 186 22.47 -0.67 9.65
CA ALA A 186 21.73 -1.23 10.77
C ALA A 186 20.54 -2.05 10.25
N PHE A 187 20.26 -3.14 10.93
CA PHE A 187 19.02 -3.89 10.74
C PHE A 187 17.95 -3.31 11.66
N GLU A 188 16.82 -2.98 11.08
CA GLU A 188 15.65 -2.52 11.79
C GLU A 188 14.52 -3.53 11.61
N LEU A 189 13.84 -3.88 12.68
CA LEU A 189 12.63 -4.67 12.67
C LEU A 189 11.55 -3.94 13.46
N THR A 190 10.49 -3.55 12.79
CA THR A 190 9.34 -2.89 13.42
C THR A 190 8.05 -3.64 13.18
N ALA A 191 7.12 -3.53 14.13
CA ALA A 191 5.72 -3.81 13.95
C ALA A 191 4.97 -2.49 13.81
N GLY A 192 4.06 -2.39 12.86
CA GLY A 192 3.31 -1.18 12.58
C GLY A 192 1.81 -1.43 12.55
N LEU A 193 1.05 -0.49 13.06
CA LEU A 193 -0.40 -0.43 12.91
C LEU A 193 -0.75 0.77 12.03
N THR A 194 -1.39 0.49 10.89
CA THR A 194 -1.76 1.49 9.90
C THR A 194 -3.28 1.63 9.83
N TYR A 195 -3.77 2.86 9.83
CA TYR A 195 -5.15 3.19 9.53
C TYR A 195 -5.26 3.84 8.16
N HIS A 196 -6.11 3.31 7.30
CA HIS A 196 -6.42 3.84 5.98
C HIS A 196 -7.65 4.73 6.05
N PHE A 197 -7.54 5.97 5.60
CA PHE A 197 -8.68 6.89 5.56
C PHE A 197 -9.67 6.47 4.47
N LYS A 198 -10.95 6.82 4.67
CA LYS A 198 -11.99 6.60 3.67
C LYS A 198 -11.69 7.40 2.40
N THR A 199 -11.90 6.75 1.28
CA THR A 199 -11.85 7.37 -0.05
C THR A 199 -13.18 8.04 -0.40
N SER A 200 -13.20 8.75 -1.51
CA SER A 200 -14.43 9.34 -2.07
C SER A 200 -15.49 8.31 -2.48
N THR A 201 -15.12 7.04 -2.61
CA THR A 201 -16.05 5.93 -2.86
C THR A 201 -16.65 5.34 -1.59
N GLY A 202 -16.22 5.80 -0.41
CA GLY A 202 -16.64 5.30 0.89
C GLY A 202 -15.86 4.10 1.41
N ASN A 203 -14.98 3.51 0.60
CA ASN A 203 -14.08 2.42 0.97
C ASN A 203 -12.75 2.96 1.51
N HIS A 204 -11.89 2.08 2.01
CA HIS A 204 -10.54 2.41 2.50
C HIS A 204 -9.43 2.04 1.50
N TYR A 205 -9.81 1.76 0.24
CA TYR A 205 -8.94 1.28 -0.82
C TYR A 205 -9.52 1.63 -2.20
N PHE A 206 -8.75 1.39 -3.26
CA PHE A 206 -9.21 1.51 -4.64
C PHE A 206 -10.28 0.47 -4.94
N THR A 207 -11.30 0.84 -5.70
CA THR A 207 -12.30 -0.10 -6.21
C THR A 207 -12.15 -0.27 -7.72
N LYS A 208 -12.37 -1.47 -8.24
CA LYS A 208 -12.41 -1.70 -9.69
C LYS A 208 -13.69 -1.16 -10.27
N VAL A 209 -13.58 -0.41 -11.36
CA VAL A 209 -14.73 -0.05 -12.20
C VAL A 209 -15.06 -1.24 -13.09
N LYS A 210 -16.31 -1.68 -13.09
CA LYS A 210 -16.80 -2.56 -14.15
C LYS A 210 -16.94 -1.72 -15.42
N VAL A 211 -15.97 -1.82 -16.31
CA VAL A 211 -16.13 -1.27 -17.66
C VAL A 211 -17.08 -2.21 -18.40
N TYR A 212 -18.33 -1.80 -18.54
CA TYR A 212 -19.29 -2.54 -19.33
C TYR A 212 -18.90 -2.42 -20.81
N ASN A 213 -18.69 -3.55 -21.47
CA ASN A 213 -18.52 -3.58 -22.90
C ASN A 213 -19.89 -3.27 -23.56
N GLN A 214 -19.92 -2.38 -24.56
CA GLN A 214 -21.16 -2.05 -25.28
C GLN A 214 -21.84 -3.29 -25.83
N ALA A 215 -21.09 -4.28 -26.30
CA ALA A 215 -21.64 -5.56 -26.77
C ALA A 215 -22.35 -6.36 -25.66
N GLU A 216 -21.89 -6.25 -24.39
CA GLU A 216 -22.58 -6.89 -23.25
C GLU A 216 -23.90 -6.17 -22.93
N ILE A 217 -23.90 -4.84 -22.98
CA ILE A 217 -25.11 -4.04 -22.80
C ILE A 217 -26.13 -4.36 -23.91
N ASP A 218 -25.68 -4.42 -25.14
CA ASP A 218 -26.56 -4.73 -26.30
C ASP A 218 -27.10 -6.16 -26.19
N GLY A 219 -26.29 -7.12 -25.73
CA GLY A 219 -26.71 -8.49 -25.46
C GLY A 219 -27.78 -8.58 -24.36
N LEU A 220 -27.59 -7.87 -23.26
CA LEU A 220 -28.57 -7.77 -22.15
C LEU A 220 -29.88 -7.12 -22.63
N ASN A 221 -29.80 -6.03 -23.39
CA ASN A 221 -30.97 -5.35 -23.94
C ASN A 221 -31.75 -6.25 -24.90
N SER A 222 -31.04 -7.03 -25.75
CA SER A 222 -31.66 -8.01 -26.63
C SER A 222 -32.39 -9.10 -25.85
N SER A 223 -31.78 -9.61 -24.78
CA SER A 223 -32.40 -10.60 -23.88
C SER A 223 -33.64 -10.04 -23.16
N ILE A 224 -33.58 -8.81 -22.69
CA ILE A 224 -34.72 -8.12 -22.07
C ILE A 224 -35.87 -7.99 -23.06
N ASN A 225 -35.58 -7.60 -24.30
CA ASN A 225 -36.62 -7.46 -25.34
C ASN A 225 -37.23 -8.81 -25.71
N ALA A 226 -36.43 -9.88 -25.81
CA ALA A 226 -36.93 -11.23 -26.05
C ALA A 226 -37.86 -11.71 -24.91
N LEU A 227 -37.43 -11.52 -23.65
CA LEU A 227 -38.28 -11.87 -22.48
C LEU A 227 -39.57 -11.08 -22.43
N ARG A 228 -39.56 -9.77 -22.75
CA ARG A 228 -40.77 -8.97 -22.84
C ARG A 228 -41.72 -9.49 -23.92
N SER A 229 -41.19 -9.89 -25.06
CA SER A 229 -42.00 -10.48 -26.14
C SER A 229 -42.64 -11.80 -25.70
N GLU A 230 -41.86 -12.64 -24.99
CA GLU A 230 -42.37 -13.92 -24.46
C GLU A 230 -43.48 -13.71 -23.42
N VAL A 231 -43.30 -12.76 -22.46
CA VAL A 231 -44.31 -12.38 -21.50
C VAL A 231 -45.62 -11.93 -22.19
N ASN A 232 -45.50 -11.04 -23.20
CA ASN A 232 -46.69 -10.58 -23.93
C ASN A 232 -47.42 -11.73 -24.66
N ASN A 233 -46.66 -12.68 -25.20
CA ASN A 233 -47.24 -13.86 -25.83
C ASN A 233 -47.97 -14.74 -24.81
N LYS A 234 -47.36 -14.97 -23.66
CA LYS A 234 -47.98 -15.73 -22.54
C LYS A 234 -49.25 -15.06 -22.01
N ASP A 235 -49.24 -13.74 -21.90
CA ASP A 235 -50.43 -12.98 -21.51
C ASP A 235 -51.58 -13.13 -22.57
N GLY A 236 -51.23 -13.15 -23.86
CA GLY A 236 -52.17 -13.44 -24.94
C GLY A 236 -52.74 -14.85 -24.86
N GLU A 237 -51.90 -15.86 -24.61
CA GLU A 237 -52.33 -17.27 -24.42
C GLU A 237 -53.25 -17.39 -23.20
N LEU A 238 -52.88 -16.75 -22.07
CA LEU A 238 -53.70 -16.74 -20.85
C LEU A 238 -55.04 -16.09 -21.06
N ASN A 239 -55.10 -14.95 -21.74
CA ASN A 239 -56.37 -14.29 -22.08
C ASN A 239 -57.26 -15.13 -22.98
N THR A 240 -56.66 -15.89 -23.89
CA THR A 240 -57.40 -16.82 -24.78
C THR A 240 -57.95 -18.00 -23.97
N ALA A 241 -57.15 -18.63 -23.13
CA ALA A 241 -57.57 -19.69 -22.22
C ALA A 241 -58.70 -19.26 -21.28
N ASN A 242 -58.62 -18.07 -20.71
CA ASN A 242 -59.63 -17.50 -19.83
C ASN A 242 -60.96 -17.27 -20.59
N ARG A 243 -60.92 -16.83 -21.86
CA ARG A 243 -62.14 -16.70 -22.69
C ARG A 243 -62.75 -18.07 -22.98
N GLN A 244 -61.93 -19.10 -23.25
CA GLN A 244 -62.44 -20.47 -23.45
C GLN A 244 -63.08 -21.03 -22.17
N ILE A 245 -62.50 -20.84 -21.01
CA ILE A 245 -63.05 -21.23 -19.72
C ILE A 245 -64.40 -20.54 -19.47
N ASN A 246 -64.46 -19.23 -19.70
CA ASN A 246 -65.68 -18.46 -19.49
C ASN A 246 -66.80 -18.87 -20.53
N GLY A 247 -66.42 -19.31 -21.72
CA GLY A 247 -67.36 -19.88 -22.70
C GLY A 247 -67.94 -21.20 -22.24
N LEU A 248 -67.08 -22.12 -21.80
CA LEU A 248 -67.50 -23.45 -21.33
C LEU A 248 -68.35 -23.39 -20.02
N GLN A 249 -68.08 -22.38 -19.19
CA GLN A 249 -68.89 -22.16 -17.98
C GLN A 249 -70.30 -21.59 -18.28
N LYS A 250 -70.56 -20.98 -19.43
CA LYS A 250 -71.88 -20.52 -19.88
C LYS A 250 -72.71 -21.58 -20.54
N ASP A 251 -72.02 -22.60 -21.08
CA ASP A 251 -72.64 -23.73 -21.78
C ASP A 251 -73.04 -24.89 -20.84
N LEU A 252 -72.69 -24.82 -19.57
CA LEU A 252 -73.13 -25.65 -18.42
C LEU A 252 -74.27 -25.02 -17.68
#